data_d21968be1427ae1b80d0b1e4c2753a3d
#
_entry.id   d21968be1427ae1b80d0b1e4c2753a3d
#
_cell.length_a   1.000
_cell.length_b   1.000
_cell.length_c   1.000
_cell.angle_alpha   90.00
_cell.angle_beta   90.00
_cell.angle_gamma   90.00
#
_symmetry.space_group_name_H-M   'P 1'
#
loop_
_entity.id
_entity.type
_entity.pdbx_description
1 polymer ?
#
loop_
_entity_poly.entity_id
_entity_poly.type
_entity_poly.pdbx_seq_one_letter_code
_entity_poly.pdbx_strand_id
1 'polypeptide(L)'
;MAPHKRFIAWQECHKLVLAVYKATESFPKHELYGLTSQSRRAAFSAAANIVEGASRKGRNEFRHFLDIALGSLCELEYALEVAEALEYLKPETAATLLAQQSRARFFTWKLKQSMR
;
A
#
# COMPACT_ATOMS: atom_id res chain seq x y z
N MET A 1 14.44 -17.69 -4.02
CA MET A 1 13.63 -16.44 -3.97
C MET A 1 12.70 -16.49 -2.78
N ALA A 2 12.59 -15.38 -2.05
CA ALA A 2 11.66 -15.32 -0.92
C ALA A 2 10.22 -15.54 -1.40
N PRO A 3 9.37 -16.22 -0.60
CA PRO A 3 8.02 -16.63 -1.05
C PRO A 3 7.15 -15.50 -1.58
N HIS A 4 7.21 -14.32 -0.97
CA HIS A 4 6.34 -13.20 -1.36
C HIS A 4 6.66 -12.62 -2.75
N LYS A 5 7.90 -12.76 -3.23
CA LYS A 5 8.36 -12.07 -4.45
C LYS A 5 7.66 -12.56 -5.72
N ARG A 6 7.10 -13.77 -5.70
CA ARG A 6 6.38 -14.31 -6.86
C ARG A 6 4.98 -13.73 -7.05
N PHE A 7 4.41 -13.09 -6.02
CA PHE A 7 3.05 -12.58 -6.08
C PHE A 7 2.99 -11.19 -6.71
N ILE A 8 2.14 -11.05 -7.72
CA ILE A 8 1.90 -9.73 -8.35
C ILE A 8 1.40 -8.73 -7.30
N ALA A 9 0.57 -9.19 -6.35
CA ALA A 9 0.09 -8.34 -5.26
C ALA A 9 1.23 -7.68 -4.51
N TRP A 10 2.27 -8.44 -4.14
CA TRP A 10 3.42 -7.86 -3.46
C TRP A 10 4.20 -6.92 -4.38
N GLN A 11 4.41 -7.32 -5.64
CA GLN A 11 5.16 -6.50 -6.59
C GLN A 11 4.52 -5.12 -6.76
N GLU A 12 3.19 -5.09 -6.87
CA GLU A 12 2.45 -3.82 -7.02
C GLU A 12 2.48 -3.01 -5.73
N CYS A 13 2.33 -3.65 -4.57
CA CYS A 13 2.45 -2.96 -3.29
C CYS A 13 3.86 -2.41 -3.08
N HIS A 14 4.89 -3.14 -3.48
CA HIS A 14 6.28 -2.68 -3.37
C HIS A 14 6.52 -1.43 -4.21
N LYS A 15 6.06 -1.44 -5.46
CA LYS A 15 6.15 -0.25 -6.32
C LYS A 15 5.46 0.95 -5.68
N LEU A 16 4.31 0.70 -5.07
CA LEU A 16 3.53 1.73 -4.41
C LEU A 16 4.27 2.32 -3.20
N VAL A 17 4.95 1.47 -2.41
CA VAL A 17 5.79 1.94 -1.29
C VAL A 17 6.82 2.94 -1.81
N LEU A 18 7.56 2.56 -2.85
CA LEU A 18 8.61 3.42 -3.40
C LEU A 18 8.04 4.73 -3.94
N ALA A 19 6.90 4.65 -4.65
CA ALA A 19 6.25 5.83 -5.21
C ALA A 19 5.76 6.78 -4.12
N VAL A 20 5.19 6.24 -3.02
CA VAL A 20 4.71 7.06 -1.91
C VAL A 20 5.87 7.73 -1.18
N TYR A 21 6.97 7.02 -0.94
CA TYR A 21 8.14 7.61 -0.31
C TYR A 21 8.66 8.78 -1.14
N LYS A 22 8.75 8.60 -2.46
CA LYS A 22 9.22 9.65 -3.36
C LYS A 22 8.28 10.84 -3.38
N ALA A 23 6.97 10.60 -3.52
CA ALA A 23 5.99 11.68 -3.60
C ALA A 23 5.91 12.49 -2.32
N THR A 24 6.08 11.84 -1.15
CA THR A 24 5.97 12.53 0.13
C THR A 24 7.22 13.31 0.51
N GLU A 25 8.31 13.21 -0.25
CA GLU A 25 9.51 14.02 -0.01
C GLU A 25 9.21 15.52 -0.09
N SER A 26 8.24 15.91 -0.90
CA SER A 26 7.85 17.31 -1.07
C SER A 26 6.75 17.78 -0.11
N PHE A 27 6.25 16.91 0.75
CA PHE A 27 5.25 17.30 1.74
C PHE A 27 5.85 18.33 2.72
N PRO A 28 5.02 19.23 3.27
CA PRO A 28 5.52 20.21 4.24
C PRO A 28 6.19 19.52 5.43
N LYS A 29 7.26 20.15 5.95
CA LYS A 29 8.02 19.57 7.05
C LYS A 29 7.18 19.37 8.32
N HIS A 30 6.18 20.21 8.54
CA HIS A 30 5.29 20.07 9.70
C HIS A 30 4.44 18.81 9.63
N GLU A 31 4.36 18.16 8.45
CA GLU A 31 3.63 16.89 8.28
C GLU A 31 4.51 15.65 8.46
N LEU A 32 5.77 15.84 8.83
CA LEU A 32 6.69 14.69 8.93
C LEU A 32 6.14 13.59 9.85
N TYR A 33 5.57 13.97 10.99
CA TYR A 33 4.95 13.04 11.94
C TYR A 33 3.43 12.97 11.79
N GLY A 34 2.89 13.60 10.77
CA GLY A 34 1.48 13.56 10.42
C GLY A 34 1.25 12.80 9.13
N LEU A 35 0.80 13.51 8.09
CA LEU A 35 0.38 12.88 6.84
C LEU A 35 1.52 12.18 6.10
N THR A 36 2.75 12.70 6.18
CA THR A 36 3.91 12.03 5.60
C THR A 36 4.08 10.64 6.22
N SER A 37 4.11 10.59 7.55
CA SER A 37 4.27 9.32 8.29
C SER A 37 3.11 8.37 8.02
N GLN A 38 1.87 8.87 8.07
CA GLN A 38 0.68 8.06 7.83
C GLN A 38 0.69 7.42 6.45
N SER A 39 1.03 8.19 5.43
CA SER A 39 1.06 7.69 4.04
C SER A 39 2.12 6.61 3.88
N ARG A 40 3.32 6.85 4.39
CA ARG A 40 4.44 5.90 4.30
C ARG A 40 4.16 4.63 5.06
N ARG A 41 3.61 4.74 6.27
CA ARG A 41 3.30 3.59 7.11
C ARG A 41 2.20 2.72 6.49
N ALA A 42 1.17 3.35 5.93
CA ALA A 42 0.09 2.61 5.28
C ALA A 42 0.61 1.84 4.05
N ALA A 43 1.42 2.49 3.22
CA ALA A 43 2.00 1.82 2.05
C ALA A 43 2.92 0.67 2.47
N PHE A 44 3.82 0.91 3.41
CA PHE A 44 4.74 -0.12 3.91
C PHE A 44 3.97 -1.28 4.53
N SER A 45 2.95 -0.99 5.34
CA SER A 45 2.15 -2.02 6.00
C SER A 45 1.47 -2.95 4.99
N ALA A 46 0.98 -2.41 3.88
CA ALA A 46 0.35 -3.24 2.84
C ALA A 46 1.34 -4.27 2.30
N ALA A 47 2.53 -3.83 1.89
CA ALA A 47 3.56 -4.72 1.37
C ALA A 47 4.06 -5.70 2.44
N ALA A 48 4.33 -5.18 3.64
CA ALA A 48 4.89 -5.98 4.74
C ALA A 48 3.94 -7.10 5.18
N ASN A 49 2.63 -6.85 5.16
CA ASN A 49 1.66 -7.89 5.53
C ASN A 49 1.57 -9.00 4.49
N ILE A 50 1.83 -8.70 3.22
CA ILE A 50 1.93 -9.75 2.20
C ILE A 50 3.19 -10.58 2.43
N VAL A 51 4.31 -9.94 2.77
CA VAL A 51 5.57 -10.62 3.12
C VAL A 51 5.33 -11.57 4.29
N GLU A 52 4.70 -11.07 5.35
CA GLU A 52 4.42 -11.84 6.55
C GLU A 52 3.49 -13.00 6.25
N GLY A 53 2.39 -12.75 5.55
CA GLY A 53 1.42 -13.78 5.22
C GLY A 53 2.00 -14.87 4.34
N ALA A 54 2.83 -14.52 3.37
CA ALA A 54 3.46 -15.47 2.47
C ALA A 54 4.46 -16.39 3.19
N SER A 55 4.98 -15.97 4.35
CA SER A 55 5.90 -16.77 5.14
C SER A 55 5.18 -17.77 6.06
N ARG A 56 3.87 -17.65 6.21
CA ARG A 56 3.07 -18.52 7.08
C ARG A 56 2.76 -19.83 6.35
N LYS A 57 2.43 -20.86 7.15
CA LYS A 57 2.23 -22.22 6.60
C LYS A 57 0.82 -22.46 6.09
N GLY A 58 -0.18 -21.74 6.57
CA GLY A 58 -1.57 -22.03 6.27
C GLY A 58 -2.24 -20.92 5.45
N ARG A 59 -3.23 -21.33 4.63
CA ARG A 59 -4.02 -20.38 3.84
C ARG A 59 -4.83 -19.43 4.71
N ASN A 60 -5.35 -19.90 5.84
CA ASN A 60 -6.15 -19.07 6.73
C ASN A 60 -5.31 -17.93 7.32
N GLU A 61 -4.07 -18.21 7.72
CA GLU A 61 -3.17 -17.18 8.22
C GLU A 61 -2.82 -16.19 7.11
N PHE A 62 -2.52 -16.70 5.91
CA PHE A 62 -2.21 -15.84 4.78
C PHE A 62 -3.37 -14.92 4.46
N ARG A 63 -4.60 -15.44 4.43
CA ARG A 63 -5.81 -14.62 4.22
C ARG A 63 -5.94 -13.52 5.26
N HIS A 64 -5.64 -13.83 6.53
CA HIS A 64 -5.70 -12.86 7.60
C HIS A 64 -4.75 -11.68 7.32
N PHE A 65 -3.51 -11.98 6.93
CA PHE A 65 -2.54 -10.92 6.61
C PHE A 65 -2.92 -10.15 5.35
N LEU A 66 -3.56 -10.80 4.38
CA LEU A 66 -4.08 -10.10 3.19
C LEU A 66 -5.22 -9.16 3.55
N ASP A 67 -6.06 -9.52 4.53
CA ASP A 67 -7.09 -8.60 5.03
C ASP A 67 -6.47 -7.35 5.66
N ILE A 68 -5.40 -7.53 6.43
CA ILE A 68 -4.69 -6.38 7.02
C ILE A 68 -4.10 -5.51 5.90
N ALA A 69 -3.50 -6.14 4.89
CA ALA A 69 -2.95 -5.41 3.75
C ALA A 69 -4.02 -4.60 3.02
N LEU A 70 -5.20 -5.18 2.80
CA LEU A 70 -6.32 -4.47 2.17
C LEU A 70 -6.75 -3.27 2.99
N GLY A 71 -6.82 -3.41 4.32
CA GLY A 71 -7.13 -2.29 5.22
C GLY A 71 -6.10 -1.18 5.11
N SER A 72 -4.82 -1.54 5.05
CA SER A 72 -3.73 -0.57 4.91
C SER A 72 -3.82 0.17 3.57
N LEU A 73 -4.19 -0.53 2.49
CA LEU A 73 -4.38 0.10 1.17
C LEU A 73 -5.55 1.08 1.19
N CYS A 74 -6.62 0.78 1.93
CA CYS A 74 -7.73 1.70 2.09
C CYS A 74 -7.32 2.94 2.88
N GLU A 75 -6.53 2.78 3.94
CA GLU A 75 -5.99 3.92 4.69
C GLU A 75 -5.11 4.80 3.82
N LEU A 76 -4.29 4.17 2.96
CA LEU A 76 -3.43 4.91 2.04
C LEU A 76 -4.26 5.71 1.05
N GLU A 77 -5.32 5.13 0.51
CA GLU A 77 -6.21 5.84 -0.41
C GLU A 77 -6.70 7.13 0.22
N TYR A 78 -7.19 7.04 1.45
CA TYR A 78 -7.69 8.21 2.16
C TYR A 78 -6.58 9.23 2.42
N ALA A 79 -5.41 8.78 2.85
CA ALA A 79 -4.27 9.69 3.07
C ALA A 79 -3.89 10.45 1.80
N LEU A 80 -3.89 9.76 0.65
CA LEU A 80 -3.59 10.40 -0.64
C LEU A 80 -4.66 11.40 -1.04
N GLU A 81 -5.92 11.09 -0.79
CA GLU A 81 -7.04 12.01 -1.05
C GLU A 81 -6.91 13.27 -0.19
N VAL A 82 -6.56 13.11 1.09
CA VAL A 82 -6.35 14.25 1.99
C VAL A 82 -5.16 15.10 1.50
N ALA A 83 -4.08 14.45 1.10
CA ALA A 83 -2.90 15.15 0.60
C ALA A 83 -3.21 15.97 -0.65
N GLU A 84 -4.03 15.44 -1.54
CA GLU A 84 -4.47 16.17 -2.73
C GLU A 84 -5.35 17.36 -2.33
N ALA A 85 -6.30 17.15 -1.44
CA ALA A 85 -7.22 18.19 -0.98
C ALA A 85 -6.46 19.34 -0.30
N LEU A 86 -5.37 19.04 0.41
CA LEU A 86 -4.51 20.03 1.05
C LEU A 86 -3.48 20.62 0.09
N GLU A 87 -3.51 20.20 -1.17
CA GLU A 87 -2.59 20.67 -2.21
C GLU A 87 -1.13 20.29 -1.96
N TYR A 88 -0.88 19.22 -1.20
CA TYR A 88 0.46 18.66 -1.02
C TYR A 88 0.88 17.82 -2.22
N LEU A 89 -0.08 17.32 -3.00
CA LEU A 89 0.14 16.57 -4.23
C LEU A 89 -0.53 17.30 -5.38
N LYS A 90 0.17 17.38 -6.50
CA LYS A 90 -0.43 17.88 -7.73
C LYS A 90 -1.48 16.87 -8.20
N PRO A 91 -2.55 17.35 -8.89
CA PRO A 91 -3.61 16.45 -9.36
C PRO A 91 -3.09 15.27 -10.17
N GLU A 92 -2.11 15.47 -11.07
CA GLU A 92 -1.56 14.40 -11.89
C GLU A 92 -0.80 13.36 -11.04
N THR A 93 -0.04 13.82 -10.05
CA THR A 93 0.69 12.93 -9.14
C THR A 93 -0.29 12.12 -8.29
N ALA A 94 -1.32 12.80 -7.75
CA ALA A 94 -2.34 12.11 -6.96
C ALA A 94 -3.07 11.06 -7.80
N ALA A 95 -3.43 11.40 -9.05
CA ALA A 95 -4.10 10.46 -9.95
C ALA A 95 -3.24 9.23 -10.22
N THR A 96 -1.94 9.40 -10.44
CA THR A 96 -1.00 8.31 -10.67
C THR A 96 -0.90 7.39 -9.44
N LEU A 97 -0.75 7.99 -8.25
CA LEU A 97 -0.64 7.22 -7.02
C LEU A 97 -1.93 6.46 -6.70
N LEU A 98 -3.08 7.09 -6.91
CA LEU A 98 -4.38 6.45 -6.68
C LEU A 98 -4.61 5.31 -7.67
N ALA A 99 -4.16 5.45 -8.91
CA ALA A 99 -4.24 4.37 -9.89
C ALA A 99 -3.35 3.19 -9.48
N GLN A 100 -2.14 3.47 -8.99
CA GLN A 100 -1.25 2.42 -8.47
C GLN A 100 -1.85 1.74 -7.25
N GLN A 101 -2.44 2.52 -6.35
CA GLN A 101 -3.09 1.99 -5.16
C GLN A 101 -4.26 1.07 -5.54
N SER A 102 -5.08 1.50 -6.48
CA SER A 102 -6.21 0.69 -6.96
C SER A 102 -5.74 -0.63 -7.57
N ARG A 103 -4.66 -0.60 -8.34
CA ARG A 103 -4.08 -1.78 -8.95
C ARG A 103 -3.52 -2.73 -7.88
N ALA A 104 -2.80 -2.21 -6.89
CA ALA A 104 -2.27 -3.01 -5.78
C ALA A 104 -3.42 -3.66 -4.99
N ARG A 105 -4.47 -2.89 -4.74
CA ARG A 105 -5.66 -3.39 -4.04
C ARG A 105 -6.33 -4.51 -4.81
N PHE A 106 -6.49 -4.36 -6.12
CA PHE A 106 -7.11 -5.37 -6.97
C PHE A 106 -6.36 -6.70 -6.87
N PHE A 107 -5.04 -6.69 -7.05
CA PHE A 107 -4.26 -7.92 -7.01
C PHE A 107 -4.19 -8.54 -5.62
N THR A 108 -4.19 -7.72 -4.58
CA THR A 108 -4.22 -8.21 -3.19
C THR A 108 -5.57 -8.89 -2.90
N TRP A 109 -6.65 -8.27 -3.32
CA TRP A 109 -8.00 -8.87 -3.20
C TRP A 109 -8.08 -10.18 -3.98
N LYS A 110 -7.57 -10.19 -5.22
CA LYS A 110 -7.59 -11.38 -6.07
C LYS A 110 -6.80 -12.53 -5.44
N LEU A 111 -5.64 -12.23 -4.87
CA LEU A 111 -4.83 -13.21 -4.16
C LEU A 111 -5.60 -13.78 -2.96
N LYS A 112 -6.24 -12.92 -2.17
CA LYS A 112 -7.07 -13.36 -1.06
C LYS A 112 -8.18 -14.31 -1.54
N GLN A 113 -8.87 -13.98 -2.62
CA GLN A 113 -9.92 -14.83 -3.17
C GLN A 113 -9.42 -16.21 -3.55
N SER A 114 -8.16 -16.31 -4.01
CA SER A 114 -7.56 -17.58 -4.38
C SER A 114 -7.25 -18.49 -3.18
N MET A 115 -7.36 -17.96 -1.96
CA MET A 115 -7.03 -18.67 -0.72
C MET A 115 -8.23 -19.36 -0.07
N ARG A 116 -9.31 -19.50 -0.75
CA ARG A 116 -10.52 -20.17 -0.22
C ARG A 116 -10.34 -21.65 -0.04
#